data_9f6660c6e7b7d6e5d9d610078aa31a52
#
_entry.id   9f6660c6e7b7d6e5d9d610078aa31a52
#
_cell.length_a   1.000
_cell.length_b   1.000
_cell.length_c   1.000
_cell.angle_alpha   90.00
_cell.angle_beta   90.00
_cell.angle_gamma   90.00
#
_symmetry.space_group_name_H-M   'P 1'
#
loop_
_entity.id
_entity.type
_entity.pdbx_description
1 polymer ?
#
loop_
_entity_poly.entity_id
_entity_poly.type
_entity_poly.pdbx_seq_one_letter_code
_entity_poly.pdbx_strand_id
1 'polypeptide(L)'
;MLGKPEDGEDQKLFDGLEYDYILWLDNDVIFSPSDFDKLYKEDKDVMSGLYLMSDNTHFAAVELWDEEYFQSNGSFEFLHKKDIGTRLLPFKVEYVGFGFLLVKKGVFEQISYPWFEPTYLEIKDCKDFSMEDVTLCLKLSKLNIPIHVHPEVVVGHYKQIEMRI
;
A
#
# COMPACT_ATOMS: atom_id res chain seq x y z
N MET A 1 -16.58 -12.73 -6.84
CA MET A 1 -15.52 -13.34 -7.68
C MET A 1 -15.07 -12.27 -8.64
N LEU A 2 -13.80 -11.85 -8.56
CA LEU A 2 -13.26 -10.86 -9.51
C LEU A 2 -13.13 -11.54 -10.87
N GLY A 3 -13.71 -10.94 -11.92
CA GLY A 3 -13.73 -11.54 -13.25
C GLY A 3 -12.32 -11.77 -13.80
N LYS A 4 -12.11 -12.89 -14.51
CA LYS A 4 -10.90 -13.04 -15.33
C LYS A 4 -11.03 -12.13 -16.55
N PRO A 5 -10.02 -11.31 -16.86
CA PRO A 5 -9.96 -10.68 -18.17
C PRO A 5 -9.78 -11.78 -19.22
N GLU A 6 -10.60 -11.80 -20.25
CA GLU A 6 -10.27 -12.54 -21.47
C GLU A 6 -9.20 -11.75 -22.23
N ASP A 7 -8.31 -12.46 -22.91
CA ASP A 7 -7.20 -11.83 -23.66
C ASP A 7 -7.73 -10.74 -24.62
N GLY A 8 -7.37 -9.48 -24.35
CA GLY A 8 -7.68 -8.33 -25.20
C GLY A 8 -8.89 -7.49 -24.82
N GLU A 9 -9.60 -7.80 -23.74
CA GLU A 9 -10.66 -6.94 -23.19
C GLU A 9 -10.14 -6.08 -22.02
N ASP A 10 -10.66 -4.84 -21.94
CA ASP A 10 -10.42 -3.97 -20.80
C ASP A 10 -10.85 -4.68 -19.51
N GLN A 11 -9.96 -4.77 -18.53
CA GLN A 11 -10.25 -5.39 -17.26
C GLN A 11 -11.36 -4.58 -16.55
N LYS A 12 -12.53 -5.19 -16.40
CA LYS A 12 -13.64 -4.58 -15.65
C LYS A 12 -13.65 -5.14 -14.23
N LEU A 13 -13.35 -4.28 -13.27
CA LEU A 13 -13.61 -4.60 -11.88
C LEU A 13 -15.12 -4.76 -11.65
N PHE A 14 -15.51 -5.82 -10.93
CA PHE A 14 -16.87 -6.04 -10.46
C PHE A 14 -17.96 -5.99 -11.54
N ASP A 15 -17.75 -6.62 -12.69
CA ASP A 15 -18.77 -6.77 -13.74
C ASP A 15 -19.45 -5.46 -14.18
N GLY A 16 -18.64 -4.40 -14.33
CA GLY A 16 -19.14 -3.11 -14.82
C GLY A 16 -19.72 -2.20 -13.73
N LEU A 17 -19.38 -2.45 -12.46
CA LEU A 17 -19.64 -1.48 -11.40
C LEU A 17 -18.95 -0.15 -11.73
N GLU A 18 -19.73 0.92 -11.82
CA GLU A 18 -19.17 2.26 -11.95
C GLU A 18 -18.67 2.75 -10.59
N TYR A 19 -17.45 3.23 -10.55
CA TYR A 19 -16.81 3.78 -9.36
C TYR A 19 -15.82 4.87 -9.75
N ASP A 20 -15.51 5.78 -8.83
CA ASP A 20 -14.46 6.79 -9.01
C ASP A 20 -13.18 6.36 -8.28
N TYR A 21 -13.34 5.78 -7.10
CA TYR A 21 -12.26 5.27 -6.26
C TYR A 21 -12.66 3.96 -5.58
N ILE A 22 -11.66 3.16 -5.24
CA ILE A 22 -11.79 2.00 -4.36
C ILE A 22 -10.96 2.29 -3.11
N LEU A 23 -11.58 2.20 -1.94
CA LEU A 23 -10.90 2.22 -0.65
C LEU A 23 -10.69 0.78 -0.18
N TRP A 24 -9.44 0.36 -0.11
CA TRP A 24 -9.03 -0.85 0.58
C TRP A 24 -8.87 -0.55 2.07
N LEU A 25 -9.52 -1.36 2.89
CA LEU A 25 -9.60 -1.13 4.33
C LEU A 25 -9.46 -2.45 5.06
N ASP A 26 -8.43 -2.58 5.90
CA ASP A 26 -8.31 -3.71 6.79
C ASP A 26 -9.33 -3.64 7.93
N ASN A 27 -9.81 -4.79 8.36
CA ASN A 27 -10.87 -4.89 9.37
C ASN A 27 -10.42 -4.48 10.78
N ASP A 28 -9.14 -4.28 11.01
CA ASP A 28 -8.53 -3.84 12.27
C ASP A 28 -8.00 -2.39 12.22
N VAL A 29 -8.33 -1.65 11.15
CA VAL A 29 -8.03 -0.22 11.03
C VAL A 29 -9.14 0.64 11.62
N ILE A 30 -8.76 1.65 12.40
CA ILE A 30 -9.66 2.63 13.01
C ILE A 30 -9.37 3.99 12.37
N PHE A 31 -10.36 4.54 11.69
CA PHE A 31 -10.25 5.83 10.99
C PHE A 31 -11.49 6.70 11.22
N SER A 32 -11.38 7.96 10.87
CA SER A 32 -12.49 8.91 10.84
C SER A 32 -12.87 9.29 9.41
N PRO A 33 -14.10 9.78 9.15
CA PRO A 33 -14.46 10.30 7.82
C PRO A 33 -13.51 11.38 7.31
N SER A 34 -12.94 12.20 8.21
CA SER A 34 -11.98 13.24 7.82
C SER A 34 -10.66 12.68 7.28
N ASP A 35 -10.27 11.46 7.68
CA ASP A 35 -9.08 10.79 7.15
C ASP A 35 -9.29 10.41 5.68
N PHE A 36 -10.47 9.85 5.38
CA PHE A 36 -10.87 9.59 3.99
C PHE A 36 -10.94 10.88 3.16
N ASP A 37 -11.59 11.93 3.69
CA ASP A 37 -11.73 13.20 2.98
C ASP A 37 -10.39 13.83 2.62
N LYS A 38 -9.38 13.70 3.48
CA LYS A 38 -8.03 14.17 3.19
C LYS A 38 -7.40 13.41 2.01
N LEU A 39 -7.48 12.07 2.02
CA LEU A 39 -6.94 11.28 0.90
C LEU A 39 -7.66 11.61 -0.41
N TYR A 40 -8.99 11.71 -0.37
CA TYR A 40 -9.82 11.96 -1.55
C TYR A 40 -9.54 13.31 -2.20
N LYS A 41 -9.31 14.36 -1.38
CA LYS A 41 -9.01 15.72 -1.86
C LYS A 41 -7.69 15.85 -2.61
N GLU A 42 -6.75 14.97 -2.36
CA GLU A 42 -5.45 14.99 -3.04
C GLU A 42 -5.54 14.55 -4.51
N ASP A 43 -6.61 13.88 -4.91
CA ASP A 43 -6.90 13.44 -6.28
C ASP A 43 -5.71 12.71 -6.94
N LYS A 44 -5.03 11.83 -6.19
CA LYS A 44 -3.93 11.00 -6.67
C LYS A 44 -4.45 9.67 -7.19
N ASP A 45 -3.70 9.05 -8.10
CA ASP A 45 -4.02 7.72 -8.62
C ASP A 45 -3.98 6.66 -7.51
N VAL A 46 -2.97 6.73 -6.64
CA VAL A 46 -2.84 5.87 -5.46
C VAL A 46 -2.44 6.72 -4.27
N MET A 47 -3.27 6.68 -3.22
CA MET A 47 -3.10 7.48 -2.01
C MET A 47 -3.36 6.64 -0.77
N SER A 48 -2.45 6.67 0.21
CA SER A 48 -2.59 5.91 1.44
C SER A 48 -2.52 6.79 2.68
N GLY A 49 -3.26 6.39 3.70
CA GLY A 49 -2.96 6.77 5.07
C GLY A 49 -1.83 5.91 5.64
N LEU A 50 -1.32 6.31 6.77
CA LEU A 50 -0.27 5.62 7.50
C LEU A 50 -0.85 4.90 8.73
N TYR A 51 -0.33 3.73 9.05
CA TYR A 51 -0.61 3.03 10.30
C TYR A 51 0.64 2.36 10.83
N LEU A 52 0.74 2.29 12.16
CA LEU A 52 1.92 1.71 12.81
C LEU A 52 1.91 0.19 12.73
N MET A 53 3.08 -0.38 12.52
CA MET A 53 3.33 -1.80 12.67
C MET A 53 3.30 -2.21 14.15
N SER A 54 3.45 -3.50 14.43
CA SER A 54 3.38 -4.06 15.78
C SER A 54 4.48 -3.56 16.73
N ASP A 55 5.56 -3.03 16.20
CA ASP A 55 6.65 -2.43 16.98
C ASP A 55 6.31 -1.03 17.52
N ASN A 56 5.17 -0.47 17.10
CA ASN A 56 4.69 0.86 17.49
C ASN A 56 5.68 2.01 17.22
N THR A 57 6.60 1.82 16.30
CA THR A 57 7.64 2.81 15.93
C THR A 57 7.74 3.08 14.44
N HIS A 58 7.44 2.09 13.59
CA HIS A 58 7.49 2.22 12.15
C HIS A 58 6.10 2.10 11.53
N PHE A 59 5.92 2.82 10.44
CA PHE A 59 4.75 2.70 9.58
C PHE A 59 4.94 1.57 8.57
N ALA A 60 3.85 0.95 8.13
CA ALA A 60 3.87 -0.02 7.04
C ALA A 60 4.06 0.70 5.69
N ALA A 61 5.17 1.40 5.54
CA ALA A 61 5.55 2.15 4.35
C ALA A 61 7.07 2.20 4.21
N VAL A 62 7.56 2.17 2.96
CA VAL A 62 8.98 2.28 2.61
C VAL A 62 9.13 3.39 1.57
N GLU A 63 9.97 4.36 1.84
CA GLU A 63 10.16 5.50 0.95
C GLU A 63 10.99 5.13 -0.28
N LEU A 64 11.99 4.25 -0.11
CA LEU A 64 12.89 3.82 -1.17
C LEU A 64 13.22 2.32 -1.04
N TRP A 65 13.13 1.57 -2.15
CA TRP A 65 13.63 0.21 -2.24
C TRP A 65 15.18 0.22 -2.28
N ASP A 66 15.81 0.25 -1.09
CA ASP A 66 17.26 0.15 -0.97
C ASP A 66 17.68 -1.31 -0.81
N GLU A 67 18.16 -1.91 -1.90
CA GLU A 67 18.60 -3.31 -1.92
C GLU A 67 19.89 -3.52 -1.09
N GLU A 68 20.74 -2.50 -0.94
CA GLU A 68 21.94 -2.59 -0.11
C GLU A 68 21.60 -2.60 1.37
N TYR A 69 20.65 -1.74 1.74
CA TYR A 69 20.09 -1.75 3.09
C TYR A 69 19.42 -3.10 3.39
N PHE A 70 18.60 -3.60 2.46
CA PHE A 70 17.93 -4.91 2.59
C PHE A 70 18.94 -6.05 2.78
N GLN A 71 20.00 -6.09 1.98
CA GLN A 71 21.05 -7.12 2.09
C GLN A 71 21.75 -7.11 3.45
N SER A 72 21.94 -5.90 4.01
CA SER A 72 22.64 -5.72 5.29
C SER A 72 21.77 -6.00 6.51
N ASN A 73 20.46 -5.75 6.41
CA ASN A 73 19.54 -5.74 7.55
C ASN A 73 18.44 -6.84 7.48
N GLY A 74 18.27 -7.50 6.33
CA GLY A 74 17.22 -8.51 6.12
C GLY A 74 15.80 -7.94 5.97
N SER A 75 15.66 -6.63 5.88
CA SER A 75 14.39 -5.91 5.64
C SER A 75 14.66 -4.59 4.96
N PHE A 76 13.65 -4.02 4.30
CA PHE A 76 13.71 -2.63 3.86
C PHE A 76 13.61 -1.66 5.03
N GLU A 77 14.06 -0.41 4.82
CA GLU A 77 13.97 0.65 5.81
C GLU A 77 12.55 1.20 5.88
N PHE A 78 11.79 0.72 6.86
CA PHE A 78 10.44 1.20 7.10
C PHE A 78 10.46 2.63 7.65
N LEU A 79 9.50 3.43 7.19
CA LEU A 79 9.32 4.81 7.58
C LEU A 79 9.07 4.93 9.09
N HIS A 80 9.96 5.62 9.80
CA HIS A 80 9.85 5.76 11.25
C HIS A 80 8.93 6.95 11.61
N LYS A 81 8.14 6.82 12.67
CA LYS A 81 7.19 7.86 13.11
C LYS A 81 7.83 9.24 13.38
N LYS A 82 9.12 9.29 13.68
CA LYS A 82 9.85 10.56 13.85
C LYS A 82 10.01 11.33 12.54
N ASP A 83 10.02 10.64 11.41
CA ASP A 83 10.32 11.23 10.11
C ASP A 83 9.10 11.93 9.49
N ILE A 84 7.91 11.68 10.07
CA ILE A 84 6.64 12.28 9.62
C ILE A 84 6.39 13.66 10.24
N GLY A 85 6.85 13.91 11.47
CA GLY A 85 6.45 15.06 12.29
C GLY A 85 6.70 16.46 11.70
N THR A 86 7.50 16.56 10.62
CA THR A 86 7.77 17.82 9.92
C THR A 86 7.17 17.89 8.52
N ARG A 87 6.57 16.80 8.04
CA ARG A 87 5.96 16.71 6.70
C ARG A 87 4.51 17.18 6.77
N LEU A 88 4.13 18.10 5.90
CA LEU A 88 2.77 18.65 5.83
C LEU A 88 2.05 18.27 4.53
N LEU A 89 2.80 17.86 3.51
CA LEU A 89 2.28 17.55 2.19
C LEU A 89 2.46 16.07 1.86
N PRO A 90 1.57 15.48 1.06
CA PRO A 90 1.74 14.14 0.54
C PRO A 90 3.09 13.94 -0.14
N PHE A 91 3.68 12.79 0.06
CA PHE A 91 4.95 12.42 -0.54
C PHE A 91 4.92 11.01 -1.10
N LYS A 92 5.86 10.73 -2.02
CA LYS A 92 5.95 9.44 -2.69
C LYS A 92 6.62 8.40 -1.79
N VAL A 93 6.14 7.18 -1.92
CA VAL A 93 6.74 5.98 -1.33
C VAL A 93 6.79 4.87 -2.38
N GLU A 94 7.65 3.90 -2.19
CA GLU A 94 7.74 2.75 -3.08
C GLU A 94 6.94 1.54 -2.56
N TYR A 95 6.63 1.54 -1.27
CA TYR A 95 5.78 0.52 -0.66
C TYR A 95 4.86 1.14 0.40
N VAL A 96 3.66 0.58 0.48
CA VAL A 96 2.69 0.81 1.55
C VAL A 96 1.85 -0.46 1.73
N GLY A 97 1.52 -0.78 2.97
CA GLY A 97 0.54 -1.83 3.26
C GLY A 97 -0.88 -1.39 2.89
N PHE A 98 -1.80 -2.35 2.77
CA PHE A 98 -3.17 -2.10 2.26
C PHE A 98 -4.19 -1.71 3.33
N GLY A 99 -3.76 -1.46 4.55
CA GLY A 99 -4.69 -1.19 5.66
C GLY A 99 -5.59 0.03 5.45
N PHE A 100 -5.15 1.04 4.70
CA PHE A 100 -5.95 2.23 4.37
C PHE A 100 -5.48 2.84 3.04
N LEU A 101 -5.85 2.22 1.93
CA LEU A 101 -5.38 2.55 0.58
C LEU A 101 -6.52 2.98 -0.33
N LEU A 102 -6.47 4.19 -0.86
CA LEU A 102 -7.41 4.75 -1.83
C LEU A 102 -6.80 4.66 -3.24
N VAL A 103 -7.50 4.01 -4.15
CA VAL A 103 -7.05 3.78 -5.53
C VAL A 103 -8.08 4.33 -6.50
N LYS A 104 -7.64 5.20 -7.41
CA LYS A 104 -8.48 5.84 -8.43
C LYS A 104 -8.87 4.85 -9.52
N LYS A 105 -10.06 5.05 -10.10
CA LYS A 105 -10.51 4.33 -11.31
C LYS A 105 -9.45 4.43 -12.41
N GLY A 106 -9.23 3.34 -13.13
CA GLY A 106 -8.24 3.26 -14.19
C GLY A 106 -6.88 2.71 -13.76
N VAL A 107 -6.60 2.60 -12.47
CA VAL A 107 -5.35 2.03 -11.97
C VAL A 107 -5.36 0.51 -12.08
N PHE A 108 -6.36 -0.16 -11.51
CA PHE A 108 -6.47 -1.63 -11.57
C PHE A 108 -6.67 -2.14 -12.99
N GLU A 109 -7.31 -1.35 -13.85
CA GLU A 109 -7.52 -1.67 -15.25
C GLU A 109 -6.20 -1.73 -16.07
N GLN A 110 -5.14 -1.10 -15.57
CA GLN A 110 -3.81 -1.15 -16.18
C GLN A 110 -2.95 -2.30 -15.65
N ILE A 111 -3.33 -2.91 -14.53
CA ILE A 111 -2.56 -3.96 -13.88
C ILE A 111 -3.06 -5.33 -14.35
N SER A 112 -2.18 -6.17 -14.88
CA SER A 112 -2.54 -7.53 -15.27
C SER A 112 -3.02 -8.35 -14.07
N TYR A 113 -4.11 -9.08 -14.27
CA TYR A 113 -4.62 -10.02 -13.27
C TYR A 113 -3.67 -11.24 -13.16
N PRO A 114 -3.49 -11.82 -11.98
CA PRO A 114 -4.06 -11.44 -10.68
C PRO A 114 -3.40 -10.18 -10.10
N TRP A 115 -4.19 -9.27 -9.52
CA TRP A 115 -3.66 -8.02 -8.94
C TRP A 115 -2.88 -8.26 -7.65
N PHE A 116 -3.38 -9.19 -6.85
CA PHE A 116 -2.83 -9.58 -5.55
C PHE A 116 -2.38 -11.02 -5.61
N GLU A 117 -1.08 -11.24 -5.58
CA GLU A 117 -0.49 -12.57 -5.58
C GLU A 117 0.87 -12.52 -4.92
N PRO A 118 1.27 -13.54 -4.16
CA PRO A 118 2.66 -13.68 -3.76
C PRO A 118 3.54 -13.86 -5.00
N THR A 119 4.60 -13.09 -5.10
CA THR A 119 5.56 -13.18 -6.22
C THR A 119 6.91 -13.60 -5.70
N TYR A 120 7.53 -14.57 -6.37
CA TYR A 120 8.90 -14.94 -6.06
C TYR A 120 9.85 -13.82 -6.45
N LEU A 121 10.62 -13.34 -5.50
CA LEU A 121 11.59 -12.27 -5.67
C LEU A 121 13.00 -12.78 -5.40
N GLU A 122 13.93 -12.29 -6.19
CA GLU A 122 15.36 -12.43 -5.95
C GLU A 122 15.93 -11.02 -5.77
N ILE A 123 16.35 -10.71 -4.54
CA ILE A 123 17.03 -9.47 -4.21
C ILE A 123 18.44 -9.82 -3.79
N LYS A 124 19.39 -9.67 -4.71
CA LYS A 124 20.78 -10.13 -4.56
C LYS A 124 20.82 -11.61 -4.16
N ASP A 125 21.35 -11.93 -2.98
CA ASP A 125 21.47 -13.32 -2.49
C ASP A 125 20.23 -13.82 -1.74
N CYS A 126 19.25 -12.94 -1.50
CA CYS A 126 17.99 -13.28 -0.86
C CYS A 126 16.94 -13.72 -1.87
N LYS A 127 16.31 -14.87 -1.59
CA LYS A 127 15.24 -15.45 -2.42
C LYS A 127 14.06 -15.78 -1.54
N ASP A 128 12.92 -15.13 -1.79
CA ASP A 128 11.71 -15.34 -1.00
C ASP A 128 10.46 -14.94 -1.78
N PHE A 129 9.29 -15.29 -1.26
CA PHE A 129 8.03 -14.82 -1.77
C PHE A 129 7.66 -13.46 -1.13
N SER A 130 7.34 -12.49 -1.96
CA SER A 130 6.72 -11.26 -1.48
C SER A 130 5.29 -11.51 -1.01
N MET A 131 4.82 -10.67 -0.10
CA MET A 131 3.40 -10.56 0.19
C MET A 131 2.66 -9.86 -0.96
N GLU A 132 1.33 -9.96 -0.96
CA GLU A 132 0.45 -9.41 -2.01
C GLU A 132 0.52 -7.89 -2.15
N ASP A 133 0.72 -7.19 -1.05
CA ASP A 133 0.88 -5.73 -1.01
C ASP A 133 2.19 -5.28 -1.67
N VAL A 134 3.29 -5.98 -1.40
CA VAL A 134 4.58 -5.75 -2.06
C VAL A 134 4.44 -5.97 -3.57
N THR A 135 3.78 -7.06 -3.98
CA THR A 135 3.59 -7.36 -5.40
C THR A 135 2.80 -6.27 -6.12
N LEU A 136 1.73 -5.75 -5.52
CA LEU A 136 0.98 -4.64 -6.11
C LEU A 136 1.86 -3.40 -6.23
N CYS A 137 2.61 -3.03 -5.20
CA CYS A 137 3.52 -1.88 -5.24
C CYS A 137 4.55 -2.01 -6.37
N LEU A 138 5.11 -3.21 -6.57
CA LEU A 138 6.03 -3.49 -7.66
C LEU A 138 5.36 -3.41 -9.05
N LYS A 139 4.10 -3.85 -9.18
CA LYS A 139 3.34 -3.72 -10.43
C LYS A 139 3.05 -2.25 -10.75
N LEU A 140 2.66 -1.46 -9.76
CA LEU A 140 2.46 -0.01 -9.90
C LEU A 140 3.76 0.69 -10.33
N SER A 141 4.87 0.35 -9.69
CA SER A 141 6.20 0.90 -10.03
C SER A 141 6.57 0.62 -11.49
N LYS A 142 6.36 -0.61 -11.98
CA LYS A 142 6.62 -0.99 -13.39
C LYS A 142 5.78 -0.19 -14.39
N LEU A 143 4.59 0.24 -13.98
CA LEU A 143 3.69 1.08 -14.79
C LEU A 143 3.97 2.58 -14.62
N ASN A 144 4.96 2.96 -13.80
CA ASN A 144 5.24 4.35 -13.40
C ASN A 144 4.04 5.04 -12.74
N ILE A 145 3.20 4.30 -12.03
CA ILE A 145 2.09 4.84 -11.23
C ILE A 145 2.62 5.09 -9.81
N PRO A 146 2.77 6.35 -9.39
CA PRO A 146 3.35 6.66 -8.10
C PRO A 146 2.37 6.41 -6.95
N ILE A 147 2.86 5.83 -5.88
CA ILE A 147 2.14 5.70 -4.62
C ILE A 147 2.46 6.92 -3.75
N HIS A 148 1.44 7.53 -3.15
CA HIS A 148 1.62 8.63 -2.21
C HIS A 148 1.06 8.27 -0.84
N VAL A 149 1.65 8.82 0.21
CA VAL A 149 1.12 8.78 1.57
C VAL A 149 0.82 10.20 2.06
N HIS A 150 -0.23 10.34 2.86
CA HIS A 150 -0.58 11.62 3.46
C HIS A 150 -0.07 11.65 4.91
N PRO A 151 0.89 12.55 5.26
CA PRO A 151 1.54 12.53 6.56
C PRO A 151 0.59 12.87 7.73
N GLU A 152 -0.48 13.63 7.47
CA GLU A 152 -1.49 13.95 8.48
C GLU A 152 -2.60 12.89 8.61
N VAL A 153 -2.61 11.84 7.78
CA VAL A 153 -3.56 10.74 7.87
C VAL A 153 -2.86 9.54 8.50
N VAL A 154 -2.89 9.52 9.83
CA VAL A 154 -2.37 8.40 10.62
C VAL A 154 -3.55 7.71 11.28
N VAL A 155 -3.90 6.54 10.78
CA VAL A 155 -5.04 5.77 11.24
C VAL A 155 -4.64 4.79 12.35
N GLY A 156 -5.61 4.44 13.20
CA GLY A 156 -5.38 3.45 14.28
C GLY A 156 -5.27 2.05 13.71
N HIS A 157 -4.49 1.21 14.38
CA HIS A 157 -4.32 -0.20 14.04
C HIS A 157 -4.60 -1.04 15.29
N TYR A 158 -5.75 -1.70 15.35
CA TYR A 158 -6.16 -2.50 16.51
C TYR A 158 -5.37 -3.81 16.53
N LYS A 159 -4.68 -4.08 17.65
CA LYS A 159 -3.98 -5.34 17.88
C LYS A 159 -4.41 -5.97 19.18
N GLN A 160 -4.74 -7.25 19.17
CA GLN A 160 -4.95 -8.04 20.37
C GLN A 160 -3.60 -8.52 20.93
N ILE A 161 -3.35 -8.24 22.19
CA ILE A 161 -2.16 -8.73 22.88
C ILE A 161 -2.63 -9.72 23.96
N GLU A 162 -2.16 -10.96 23.88
CA GLU A 162 -2.33 -11.93 24.96
C GLU A 162 -1.25 -11.70 26.02
N MET A 163 -1.67 -11.27 27.20
CA MET A 163 -0.76 -11.17 28.35
C MET A 163 -0.80 -12.49 29.11
N ARG A 164 0.35 -13.15 29.26
CA ARG A 164 0.53 -14.32 30.13
C ARG A 164 1.29 -13.90 31.38
N ILE A 165 0.81 -14.40 32.50
CA ILE A 165 1.48 -14.26 33.80
C ILE A 165 2.51 -15.38 33.93
#